data_f652f210ab3f28ddef1aa077e966ea8c
#
_entry.id   f652f210ab3f28ddef1aa077e966ea8c
#
_cell.length_a   1.000
_cell.length_b   1.000
_cell.length_c   1.000
_cell.angle_alpha   90.00
_cell.angle_beta   90.00
_cell.angle_gamma   90.00
#
_symmetry.space_group_name_H-M   'P 1'
#
loop_
_entity.id
_entity.type
_entity.pdbx_description
1 polymer ?
#
loop_
_entity_poly.entity_id
_entity_poly.type
_entity_poly.pdbx_seq_one_letter_code
_entity_poly.pdbx_strand_id
1 'polypeptide(L)' 'MASTASRYAAPALDKGLDILEALAAEPGGLTQAEIAAALRRSVGEIFRMLETLLRRGYVAR' A
#
# COMPACT_ATOMS: atom_id res chain seq x y z
N MET A 1 -12.68 -14.56 4.35
CA MET A 1 -12.30 -14.98 4.07
C MET A 1 -11.18 -15.30 4.08
N ALA A 2 -10.75 -15.61 4.02
CA ALA A 2 -9.98 -15.92 4.10
C ALA A 2 -9.01 -16.33 3.87
N SER A 3 -8.51 -16.73 3.58
CA SER A 3 -7.67 -17.24 3.41
C SER A 3 -6.65 -17.07 3.14
N THR A 4 -6.23 -16.81 3.31
CA THR A 4 -5.36 -16.55 3.08
C THR A 4 -4.17 -17.07 3.10
N ALA A 5 -3.86 -17.87 3.62
CA ALA A 5 -2.68 -18.53 3.58
C ALA A 5 -2.55 -19.20 2.39
N SER A 6 -2.44 -18.69 1.46
CA SER A 6 -2.48 -19.31 0.22
C SER A 6 -1.12 -19.59 -0.29
N ARG A 7 -0.95 -20.71 -0.90
CA ARG A 7 0.28 -21.02 -1.59
C ARG A 7 0.40 -20.18 -2.86
N TYR A 8 -0.64 -19.49 -3.22
CA TYR A 8 -0.63 -18.65 -4.40
C TYR A 8 -0.55 -17.17 -4.01
N ALA A 9 0.11 -16.89 -2.92
CA ALA A 9 0.27 -15.51 -2.46
C ALA A 9 0.95 -14.65 -3.52
N ALA A 10 0.57 -13.40 -3.55
CA ALA A 10 1.16 -12.43 -4.46
C ALA A 10 1.66 -11.25 -3.62
N PRO A 11 2.87 -11.34 -3.07
CA PRO A 11 3.34 -10.36 -2.09
C PRO A 11 3.34 -8.92 -2.60
N ALA A 12 3.70 -8.71 -3.86
CA ALA A 12 3.71 -7.35 -4.39
C ALA A 12 2.31 -6.77 -4.46
N LEU A 13 1.34 -7.58 -4.85
CA LEU A 13 -0.04 -7.12 -4.90
C LEU A 13 -0.57 -6.87 -3.50
N ASP A 14 -0.24 -7.74 -2.55
CA ASP A 14 -0.63 -7.54 -1.16
C ASP A 14 -0.13 -6.21 -0.65
N LYS A 15 1.13 -5.88 -0.91
CA LYS A 15 1.69 -4.61 -0.47
C LYS A 15 0.95 -3.42 -1.07
N GLY A 16 0.64 -3.49 -2.35
CA GLY A 16 -0.10 -2.42 -3.02
C GLY A 16 -1.49 -2.25 -2.44
N LEU A 17 -2.18 -3.36 -2.18
CA LEU A 17 -3.51 -3.31 -1.58
C LEU A 17 -3.44 -2.77 -0.16
N ASP A 18 -2.41 -3.14 0.60
CA ASP A 18 -2.24 -2.61 1.95
C ASP A 18 -2.15 -1.09 1.94
N ILE A 19 -1.42 -0.54 0.97
CA ILE A 19 -1.31 0.91 0.84
C ILE A 19 -2.67 1.54 0.54
N LEU A 20 -3.39 0.97 -0.39
CA LEU A 20 -4.72 1.49 -0.75
C LEU A 20 -5.67 1.45 0.43
N GLU A 21 -5.63 0.36 1.18
CA GLU A 21 -6.51 0.21 2.34
C GLU A 21 -6.13 1.19 3.45
N ALA A 22 -4.84 1.40 3.66
CA ALA A 22 -4.39 2.36 4.66
C ALA A 22 -4.87 3.76 4.30
N LEU A 23 -4.75 4.15 3.03
CA LEU A 23 -5.20 5.45 2.59
C LEU A 23 -6.72 5.59 2.68
N ALA A 24 -7.44 4.52 2.37
CA ALA A 24 -8.89 4.55 2.43
C ALA A 24 -9.40 4.75 3.86
N ALA A 25 -8.62 4.32 4.84
CA ALA A 25 -9.00 4.45 6.23
C ALA A 25 -8.70 5.83 6.81
N GLU A 26 -7.98 6.69 6.05
CA GLU A 26 -7.57 7.99 6.54
C GLU A 26 -8.06 9.08 5.60
N PRO A 27 -9.24 9.63 5.84
CA PRO A 27 -9.80 10.63 4.94
C PRO A 27 -8.91 11.83 4.72
N GLY A 28 -8.08 12.18 5.71
CA GLY A 28 -7.16 13.30 5.58
C GLY A 28 -5.91 12.99 4.80
N GLY A 29 -5.72 11.73 4.43
CA GLY A 29 -4.52 11.29 3.72
C GLY A 29 -3.39 10.94 4.64
N LEU A 30 -2.35 10.36 4.06
CA LEU A 30 -1.15 9.96 4.80
C LEU A 30 0.08 10.36 4.01
N THR A 31 1.14 10.73 4.71
CA THR A 31 2.44 10.91 4.06
C THR A 31 3.08 9.57 3.81
N GLN A 32 4.10 9.55 2.95
CA GLN A 32 4.86 8.32 2.71
C GLN A 32 5.42 7.74 4.00
N ALA A 33 5.94 8.60 4.85
CA ALA A 33 6.52 8.15 6.11
C ALA A 33 5.46 7.52 7.00
N GLU A 34 4.27 8.11 7.03
CA GLU A 34 3.17 7.56 7.82
C GLU A 34 2.73 6.21 7.30
N ILE A 35 2.65 6.05 5.99
CA ILE A 35 2.29 4.77 5.40
C ILE A 35 3.35 3.73 5.73
N ALA A 36 4.62 4.10 5.58
CA ALA A 36 5.70 3.17 5.84
C ALA A 36 5.67 2.70 7.30
N ALA A 37 5.44 3.62 8.22
CA ALA A 37 5.36 3.28 9.63
C ALA A 37 4.17 2.37 9.91
N ALA A 38 3.02 2.69 9.34
CA ALA A 38 1.80 1.91 9.57
C ALA A 38 1.94 0.48 9.04
N LEU A 39 2.60 0.32 7.91
CA LEU A 39 2.72 -0.97 7.27
C LEU A 39 4.03 -1.68 7.61
N ARG A 40 4.88 -1.04 8.42
CA ARG A 40 6.18 -1.60 8.83
C ARG A 40 7.04 -1.92 7.63
N ARG A 41 7.13 -0.98 6.71
CA ARG A 41 7.93 -1.10 5.49
C ARG A 41 8.87 0.07 5.38
N SER A 42 9.90 -0.07 4.55
CA SER A 42 10.82 1.04 4.34
C SER A 42 10.14 2.11 3.48
N VAL A 43 10.57 3.35 3.66
CA VAL A 43 10.03 4.46 2.87
C VAL A 43 10.31 4.25 1.38
N GLY A 44 11.49 3.73 1.05
CA GLY A 44 11.82 3.47 -0.35
C GLY A 44 10.90 2.46 -1.00
N GLU A 45 10.54 1.40 -0.26
CA GLU A 45 9.61 0.40 -0.76
C GLU A 45 8.24 1.02 -1.01
N ILE A 46 7.76 1.82 -0.06
CA ILE A 46 6.48 2.49 -0.20
C ILE A 46 6.51 3.48 -1.36
N PHE A 47 7.63 4.21 -1.52
CA PHE A 47 7.74 5.16 -2.62
C PHE A 47 7.56 4.47 -3.98
N ARG A 48 8.21 3.33 -4.18
CA ARG A 48 8.11 2.63 -5.45
C ARG A 48 6.69 2.15 -5.71
N MET A 49 6.03 1.66 -4.67
CA MET A 49 4.65 1.21 -4.81
C MET A 49 3.71 2.37 -5.11
N LEU A 50 3.88 3.48 -4.38
CA LEU A 50 3.05 4.66 -4.57
C LEU A 50 3.20 5.24 -5.96
N GLU A 51 4.42 5.26 -6.48
CA GLU A 51 4.63 5.76 -7.84
C GLU A 51 3.80 4.99 -8.84
N THR A 52 3.76 3.68 -8.72
CA THR A 52 2.97 2.86 -9.61
C THR A 52 1.48 3.16 -9.44
N LEU A 53 1.02 3.27 -8.20
CA LEU A 53 -0.39 3.53 -7.95
C LEU A 53 -0.82 4.90 -8.45
N LEU A 54 0.05 5.90 -8.29
CA LEU A 54 -0.21 7.25 -8.82
C LEU A 54 -0.27 7.23 -10.33
N ARG A 55 0.71 6.61 -10.96
CA ARG A 55 0.79 6.57 -12.40
C ARG A 55 -0.43 5.90 -13.02
N ARG A 56 -0.97 4.91 -12.34
CA ARG A 56 -2.10 4.17 -12.85
C ARG A 56 -3.44 4.73 -12.38
N GLY A 57 -3.41 5.81 -11.61
CA GLY A 57 -4.63 6.52 -11.24
C GLY A 57 -5.37 5.97 -10.04
N TYR A 58 -4.75 5.08 -9.28
CA TYR A 58 -5.42 4.52 -8.10
C TYR A 58 -5.31 5.40 -6.87
N VAL A 59 -4.33 6.28 -6.83
CA VAL A 59 -4.22 7.26 -5.75
C VAL A 59 -3.93 8.61 -6.36
N ALA A 60 -4.17 9.67 -5.58
CA ALA A 60 -3.90 11.04 -5.98
C ALA A 60 -2.99 11.69 -4.95
N ARG A 61 -2.25 12.71 -5.38
CA ARG A 61 -1.38 13.46 -4.45
C ARG A 61 -2.20 14.37 -3.56
#